data_97b8f07d81e3201ded0b4d3ff0ee30bf
#
_entry.id   97b8f07d81e3201ded0b4d3ff0ee30bf
#
_cell.length_a   1.000
_cell.length_b   1.000
_cell.length_c   1.000
_cell.angle_alpha   90.00
_cell.angle_beta   90.00
_cell.angle_gamma   90.00
#
_symmetry.space_group_name_H-M   'P 1'
#
loop_
_entity.id
_entity.type
_entity.pdbx_description
1 polymer ?
#
loop_
_entity_poly.entity_id
_entity_poly.type
_entity_poly.pdbx_seq_one_letter_code
_entity_poly.pdbx_strand_id
1 'polypeptide(L)' 'MALSQQTRDHLLEAEGNLRAAVRCAASSEKPIVVTQLSQLLMDIERIREFEKLQDIVDSHMENKRES' A
#
# COMPACT_ATOMS: atom_id res chain seq x y z
N MET A 1 -14.14 -6.51 1.99
CA MET A 1 -13.43 -7.76 1.88
C MET A 1 -11.93 -7.55 1.89
N ALA A 2 -11.23 -8.30 2.72
CA ALA A 2 -9.80 -8.14 2.85
C ALA A 2 -9.06 -8.74 1.64
N LEU A 3 -7.88 -8.23 1.37
CA LEU A 3 -7.01 -8.80 0.35
C LEU A 3 -6.54 -10.19 0.79
N SER A 4 -6.27 -11.07 -0.17
CA SER A 4 -5.69 -12.36 0.13
C SER A 4 -4.27 -12.17 0.68
N GLN A 5 -3.79 -13.16 1.44
CA GLN A 5 -2.43 -13.11 1.97
C GLN A 5 -1.40 -13.01 0.86
N GLN A 6 -1.63 -13.73 -0.23
CA GLN A 6 -0.73 -13.69 -1.38
C GLN A 6 -0.64 -12.29 -1.98
N THR A 7 -1.78 -11.63 -2.14
CA THR A 7 -1.82 -10.26 -2.66
C THR A 7 -1.10 -9.30 -1.72
N ARG A 8 -1.31 -9.44 -0.41
CA ARG A 8 -0.61 -8.62 0.58
C ARG A 8 0.90 -8.77 0.49
N ASP A 9 1.36 -10.01 0.38
CA ASP A 9 2.79 -10.30 0.32
C ASP A 9 3.42 -9.64 -0.91
N HIS A 10 2.75 -9.74 -2.04
CA HIS A 10 3.25 -9.09 -3.27
C HIS A 10 3.23 -7.57 -3.16
N LEU A 11 2.22 -7.00 -2.53
CA LEU A 11 2.18 -5.55 -2.33
C LEU A 11 3.28 -5.07 -1.41
N LEU A 12 3.57 -5.81 -0.35
CA LEU A 12 4.68 -5.46 0.56
C LEU A 12 6.01 -5.50 -0.16
N GLU A 13 6.22 -6.50 -0.98
CA GLU A 13 7.44 -6.63 -1.77
C GLU A 13 7.56 -5.49 -2.78
N ALA A 14 6.47 -5.18 -3.47
CA ALA A 14 6.44 -4.08 -4.44
C ALA A 14 6.73 -2.75 -3.76
N GLU A 15 6.16 -2.52 -2.58
CA GLU A 15 6.38 -1.31 -1.79
C GLU A 15 7.86 -1.15 -1.45
N GLY A 16 8.50 -2.24 -0.99
CA GLY A 16 9.93 -2.23 -0.68
C GLY A 16 10.78 -1.92 -1.89
N ASN A 17 10.43 -2.52 -3.03
CA ASN A 17 11.15 -2.29 -4.28
C ASN A 17 10.96 -0.86 -4.77
N LEU A 18 9.78 -0.29 -4.63
CA LEU A 18 9.53 1.09 -5.01
C LEU A 18 10.29 2.08 -4.13
N ARG A 19 10.39 1.81 -2.83
CA ARG A 19 11.20 2.65 -1.95
C ARG A 19 12.66 2.64 -2.36
N ALA A 20 13.18 1.47 -2.72
CA ALA A 20 14.54 1.36 -3.21
C ALA A 20 14.72 2.13 -4.51
N ALA A 21 13.74 2.03 -5.42
CA ALA A 21 13.78 2.76 -6.69
C ALA A 21 13.78 4.26 -6.48
N VAL A 22 12.97 4.76 -5.53
CA VAL A 22 12.95 6.19 -5.21
C VAL A 22 14.31 6.66 -4.71
N ARG A 23 14.93 5.89 -3.82
CA ARG A 23 16.26 6.23 -3.32
C ARG A 23 17.31 6.29 -4.41
N CYS A 24 17.28 5.31 -5.32
CA CYS A 24 18.21 5.29 -6.45
C CYS A 24 17.95 6.45 -7.40
N ALA A 25 16.69 6.71 -7.71
CA ALA A 25 16.32 7.79 -8.63
C ALA A 25 16.67 9.16 -8.08
N ALA A 26 16.59 9.34 -6.76
CA ALA A 26 16.90 10.63 -6.13
C ALA A 26 18.33 11.09 -6.40
N SER A 27 19.26 10.14 -6.60
CA SER A 27 20.66 10.48 -6.84
C SER A 27 21.06 10.44 -8.32
N SER A 28 20.26 9.86 -9.19
CA SER A 28 20.68 9.61 -10.57
C SER A 28 19.66 10.01 -11.63
N GLU A 29 18.42 10.31 -11.26
CA GLU A 29 17.38 10.57 -12.23
C GLU A 29 16.84 11.99 -12.12
N LYS A 30 16.05 12.39 -13.13
CA LYS A 30 15.40 13.70 -13.13
C LYS A 30 14.32 13.76 -12.06
N PRO A 31 14.06 14.96 -11.51
CA PRO A 31 13.01 15.10 -10.48
C PRO A 31 11.64 14.54 -10.85
N ILE A 32 11.28 14.62 -12.13
CA ILE A 32 9.97 14.08 -12.57
C ILE A 32 9.87 12.57 -12.33
N VAL A 33 10.97 11.85 -12.52
CA VAL A 33 11.00 10.40 -12.29
C VAL A 33 10.79 10.11 -10.79
N VAL A 34 11.46 10.87 -9.93
CA VAL A 34 11.31 10.74 -8.48
C VAL A 34 9.87 11.00 -8.07
N THR A 35 9.27 12.05 -8.62
CA THR A 35 7.88 12.40 -8.32
C THR A 35 6.92 11.29 -8.72
N GLN A 36 7.10 10.73 -9.91
CA GLN A 36 6.21 9.67 -10.39
C GLN A 36 6.37 8.38 -9.61
N LEU A 37 7.60 8.01 -9.25
CA LEU A 37 7.84 6.83 -8.43
C LEU A 37 7.25 7.01 -7.04
N SER A 38 7.39 8.19 -6.46
CA SER A 38 6.81 8.49 -5.15
C SER A 38 5.28 8.41 -5.19
N GLN A 39 4.67 8.83 -6.30
CA GLN A 39 3.23 8.72 -6.46
C GLN A 39 2.77 7.28 -6.50
N LEU A 40 3.51 6.41 -7.19
CA LEU A 40 3.20 4.98 -7.23
C LEU A 40 3.30 4.37 -5.83
N LEU A 41 4.31 4.74 -5.07
CA LEU A 41 4.48 4.26 -3.71
C LEU A 41 3.30 4.69 -2.84
N MET A 42 2.89 5.95 -2.95
CA MET A 42 1.73 6.46 -2.22
C MET A 42 0.46 5.71 -2.59
N ASP A 43 0.31 5.36 -3.86
CA ASP A 43 -0.87 4.61 -4.32
C ASP A 43 -0.93 3.23 -3.68
N ILE A 44 0.21 2.54 -3.56
CA ILE A 44 0.27 1.24 -2.89
C ILE A 44 -0.05 1.38 -1.41
N GLU A 45 0.52 2.39 -0.76
CA GLU A 45 0.24 2.65 0.65
C GLU A 45 -1.24 2.93 0.89
N ARG A 46 -1.87 3.64 -0.04
CA ARG A 46 -3.30 3.94 0.04
C ARG A 46 -4.16 2.68 -0.03
N ILE A 47 -3.77 1.73 -0.88
CA ILE A 47 -4.47 0.44 -0.98
C ILE A 47 -4.39 -0.30 0.35
N ARG A 48 -3.22 -0.33 0.97
CA ARG A 48 -3.02 -1.00 2.26
C ARG A 48 -3.78 -0.32 3.38
N GLU A 49 -3.82 1.01 3.37
CA GLU A 49 -4.60 1.78 4.33
C GLU A 49 -6.09 1.47 4.19
N PHE A 50 -6.57 1.43 2.96
CA PHE A 50 -7.97 1.11 2.68
C PHE A 50 -8.32 -0.29 3.19
N GLU A 51 -7.43 -1.24 3.00
CA GLU A 51 -7.64 -2.61 3.51
C GLU A 51 -7.77 -2.63 5.02
N LYS A 52 -6.90 -1.91 5.72
CA LYS A 52 -6.96 -1.83 7.18
C LYS A 52 -8.29 -1.27 7.66
N LEU A 53 -8.75 -0.21 7.00
CA LEU A 53 -10.05 0.40 7.32
C LEU A 53 -11.19 -0.57 7.07
N GLN A 54 -11.12 -1.31 5.97
CA GLN A 54 -12.14 -2.28 5.63
C GLN A 54 -12.22 -3.38 6.68
N ASP A 55 -11.08 -3.88 7.15
CA ASP A 55 -11.02 -4.90 8.19
C ASP A 55 -11.64 -4.39 9.49
N ILE A 56 -11.35 -3.15 9.86
CA ILE A 56 -11.92 -2.55 11.07
C ILE A 56 -13.43 -2.44 10.95
N VAL A 57 -13.93 -1.97 9.82
CA VAL A 57 -15.37 -1.85 9.57
C VAL A 57 -16.04 -3.21 9.63
N ASP A 58 -15.46 -4.21 8.97
CA ASP A 58 -16.01 -5.55 8.95
C ASP A 58 -16.08 -6.15 10.35
N SER A 59 -15.04 -6.00 11.14
CA SER A 59 -15.02 -6.47 12.53
C SER A 59 -16.10 -5.79 13.37
N HIS A 60 -16.25 -4.49 13.19
CA HIS A 60 -17.24 -3.73 13.94
C HIS A 60 -18.66 -4.17 13.59
N MET A 61 -18.93 -4.38 12.31
CA MET A 61 -20.23 -4.84 11.85
C MET A 61 -20.55 -6.25 12.35
N GLU A 62 -19.55 -7.13 12.36
CA GLU A 62 -19.71 -8.48 12.91
C GLU A 62 -20.09 -8.44 14.37
N ASN A 63 -19.41 -7.63 15.16
CA ASN A 63 -19.71 -7.48 16.59
C ASN A 63 -21.13 -6.98 16.82
N LYS A 64 -21.61 -6.08 15.98
CA LYS A 64 -22.97 -5.58 16.07
C LYS A 64 -24.00 -6.66 15.79
N ARG A 65 -23.70 -7.57 14.86
CA ARG A 65 -24.62 -8.66 14.52
C ARG A 65 -24.76 -9.66 15.66
N GLU A 66 -23.71 -9.86 16.41
CA GLU A 66 -23.70 -10.81 17.51
C GLU A 66 -24.40 -10.28 18.74
N SER A 67 -24.50 -8.99 18.86
CA SER A 67 -25.17 -8.36 20.00
C SER A 67 -26.60 -8.01 19.68
#